data_90f0dd9597e268318bf67f2fccd35395
#
_entry.id   90f0dd9597e268318bf67f2fccd35395
#
_cell.length_a   1.000
_cell.length_b   1.000
_cell.length_c   1.000
_cell.angle_alpha   90.00
_cell.angle_beta   90.00
_cell.angle_gamma   90.00
#
_symmetry.space_group_name_H-M   'P 1'
#
loop_
_entity.id
_entity.type
_entity.pdbx_description
1 polymer ?
#
loop_
_entity_poly.entity_id
_entity_poly.type
_entity_poly.pdbx_seq_one_letter_code
_entity_poly.pdbx_strand_id
1 'polypeptide(L)'
;PLIRLVLTGLLLLLWAVPVQAAEVLQVRSSSLLQVGDHNRTYTVSLACTSVDVSHEAEATAWLRKELPRRRRVNLRPVGSSEGQLMARVTPIGAERDLSSGLIAAGLAANSCGVDG
;
A
#
# COMPACT_ATOMS: atom_id res chain seq x y z
N PRO A 1 -4.18 32.52 -26.95
CA PRO A 1 -3.49 31.26 -27.31
C PRO A 1 -2.72 30.67 -26.16
N LEU A 2 -1.97 31.46 -25.40
CA LEU A 2 -1.25 30.94 -24.22
C LEU A 2 -2.18 30.38 -23.15
N ILE A 3 -3.30 31.04 -22.95
CA ILE A 3 -4.31 30.62 -21.96
C ILE A 3 -4.88 29.26 -22.33
N ARG A 4 -5.10 29.01 -23.61
CA ARG A 4 -5.62 27.74 -24.08
C ARG A 4 -4.65 26.59 -23.84
N LEU A 5 -3.36 26.83 -24.03
CA LEU A 5 -2.32 25.82 -23.79
C LEU A 5 -2.26 25.45 -22.32
N VAL A 6 -2.36 26.44 -21.44
CA VAL A 6 -2.36 26.21 -20.00
C VAL A 6 -3.58 25.39 -19.57
N LEU A 7 -4.75 25.72 -20.10
CA LEU A 7 -5.97 24.96 -19.81
C LEU A 7 -5.89 23.52 -20.26
N THR A 8 -5.30 23.28 -21.43
CA THR A 8 -5.12 21.93 -21.94
C THR A 8 -4.19 21.13 -21.03
N GLY A 9 -3.12 21.74 -20.54
CA GLY A 9 -2.20 21.10 -19.61
C GLY A 9 -2.88 20.72 -18.29
N LEU A 10 -3.73 21.60 -17.76
CA LEU A 10 -4.47 21.33 -16.54
C LEU A 10 -5.44 20.16 -16.73
N LEU A 11 -6.12 20.10 -17.87
CA LEU A 11 -7.02 19.00 -18.15
C LEU A 11 -6.29 17.66 -18.21
N LEU A 12 -5.11 17.63 -18.79
CA LEU A 12 -4.30 16.40 -18.82
C LEU A 12 -3.92 15.93 -17.44
N LEU A 13 -3.61 16.86 -16.53
CA LEU A 13 -3.29 16.53 -15.15
C LEU A 13 -4.48 15.91 -14.42
N LEU A 14 -5.68 16.34 -14.74
CA LEU A 14 -6.91 15.79 -14.14
C LEU A 14 -7.16 14.34 -14.55
N TRP A 15 -6.58 13.88 -15.63
CA TRP A 15 -6.73 12.51 -16.08
C TRP A 15 -5.70 11.56 -15.49
N ALA A 16 -4.72 12.08 -14.74
CA ALA A 16 -3.74 11.23 -14.07
C ALA A 16 -4.43 10.36 -13.02
N VAL A 17 -4.08 9.07 -13.01
CA VAL A 17 -4.63 8.14 -12.00
C VAL A 17 -4.11 8.58 -10.63
N PRO A 18 -4.99 8.85 -9.67
CA PRO A 18 -4.53 9.27 -8.36
C PRO A 18 -3.86 8.10 -7.64
N VAL A 19 -2.57 8.25 -7.37
CA VAL A 19 -1.83 7.35 -6.50
C VAL A 19 -1.71 8.08 -5.18
N GLN A 20 -2.27 7.49 -4.13
CA GLN A 20 -2.22 8.11 -2.81
C GLN A 20 -0.88 7.85 -2.17
N ALA A 21 -0.17 8.92 -1.85
CA ALA A 21 1.07 8.83 -1.11
C ALA A 21 0.77 8.96 0.38
N ALA A 22 1.41 8.15 1.20
CA ALA A 22 1.19 8.15 2.63
C ALA A 22 2.48 7.79 3.35
N GLU A 23 2.49 8.00 4.67
CA GLU A 23 3.61 7.61 5.52
C GLU A 23 3.18 6.48 6.43
N VAL A 24 4.04 5.49 6.61
CA VAL A 24 3.76 4.42 7.56
C VAL A 24 4.00 4.95 8.96
N LEU A 25 2.98 4.84 9.81
CA LEU A 25 3.09 5.23 11.21
C LEU A 25 3.43 4.03 12.08
N GLN A 26 2.83 2.88 11.77
CA GLN A 26 3.03 1.68 12.57
C GLN A 26 2.66 0.45 11.77
N VAL A 27 3.43 -0.61 11.91
CA VAL A 27 3.07 -1.94 11.45
C VAL A 27 2.38 -2.63 12.61
N ARG A 28 1.09 -2.92 12.46
CA ARG A 28 0.30 -3.48 13.55
C ARG A 28 0.36 -5.00 13.59
N SER A 29 0.41 -5.61 12.41
CA SER A 29 0.48 -7.07 12.33
C SER A 29 1.06 -7.46 10.97
N SER A 30 1.05 -8.74 10.67
CA SER A 30 1.58 -9.26 9.41
C SER A 30 0.86 -8.75 8.17
N SER A 31 -0.31 -8.15 8.32
CA SER A 31 -1.10 -7.68 7.18
C SER A 31 -1.79 -6.34 7.42
N LEU A 32 -1.58 -5.72 8.58
CA LEU A 32 -2.24 -4.47 8.93
C LEU A 32 -1.22 -3.37 9.20
N LEU A 33 -1.42 -2.25 8.53
CA LEU A 33 -0.59 -1.07 8.69
C LEU A 33 -1.43 0.11 9.14
N GLN A 34 -0.84 0.98 9.93
CA GLN A 34 -1.42 2.27 10.21
C GLN A 34 -0.64 3.32 9.42
N VAL A 35 -1.33 4.07 8.58
CA VAL A 35 -0.69 5.05 7.71
C VAL A 35 -1.31 6.42 7.92
N GLY A 36 -0.53 7.45 7.64
CA GLY A 36 -0.98 8.83 7.72
C GLY A 36 -0.87 9.51 6.38
N ASP A 37 -1.86 10.33 6.05
CA ASP A 37 -1.90 11.14 4.85
C ASP A 37 -2.52 12.47 5.21
N HIS A 38 -1.74 13.55 5.11
CA HIS A 38 -2.12 14.89 5.58
C HIS A 38 -2.47 14.81 7.08
N ASN A 39 -3.73 15.10 7.43
CA ASN A 39 -4.17 15.08 8.81
C ASN A 39 -4.99 13.85 9.16
N ARG A 40 -4.99 12.87 8.30
CA ARG A 40 -5.78 11.66 8.49
C ARG A 40 -4.89 10.48 8.82
N THR A 41 -5.41 9.61 9.67
CA THR A 41 -4.79 8.32 9.96
C THR A 41 -5.80 7.24 9.64
N TYR A 42 -5.39 6.21 8.94
CA TYR A 42 -6.27 5.09 8.65
C TYR A 42 -5.52 3.77 8.67
N THR A 43 -6.29 2.72 8.85
CA THR A 43 -5.78 1.36 8.86
C THR A 43 -5.86 0.79 7.46
N VAL A 44 -4.76 0.23 7.01
CA VAL A 44 -4.66 -0.38 5.67
C VAL A 44 -4.37 -1.85 5.84
N SER A 45 -5.19 -2.67 5.19
CA SER A 45 -4.98 -4.10 5.09
C SER A 45 -4.28 -4.39 3.76
N LEU A 46 -3.24 -5.21 3.80
CA LEU A 46 -2.52 -5.58 2.59
C LEU A 46 -3.41 -6.45 1.69
N ALA A 47 -3.57 -6.04 0.45
CA ALA A 47 -4.42 -6.73 -0.50
C ALA A 47 -3.83 -8.09 -0.88
N CYS A 48 -4.69 -9.07 -1.08
CA CYS A 48 -4.33 -10.37 -1.64
C CYS A 48 -3.29 -11.16 -0.83
N THR A 49 -3.24 -10.92 0.47
CA THR A 49 -2.22 -11.50 1.35
C THR A 49 -2.89 -12.30 2.45
N SER A 50 -2.49 -13.56 2.59
CA SER A 50 -2.92 -14.42 3.69
C SER A 50 -1.68 -14.96 4.38
N VAL A 51 -1.55 -14.70 5.68
CA VAL A 51 -0.42 -15.13 6.48
C VAL A 51 -0.86 -16.21 7.45
N ASP A 52 -0.19 -17.37 7.39
CA ASP A 52 -0.45 -18.45 8.31
C ASP A 52 0.02 -18.09 9.72
N VAL A 53 -0.65 -18.64 10.73
CA VAL A 53 -0.33 -18.36 12.13
C VAL A 53 1.14 -18.67 12.42
N SER A 54 1.68 -19.72 11.82
CA SER A 54 3.08 -20.11 12.03
C SER A 54 4.08 -19.08 11.48
N HIS A 55 3.65 -18.21 10.56
CA HIS A 55 4.51 -17.20 9.95
C HIS A 55 4.20 -15.77 10.44
N GLU A 56 3.26 -15.64 11.35
CA GLU A 56 2.78 -14.31 11.79
C GLU A 56 3.91 -13.43 12.34
N ALA A 57 4.71 -13.97 13.23
CA ALA A 57 5.81 -13.21 13.84
C ALA A 57 6.87 -12.83 12.81
N GLU A 58 7.23 -13.77 11.94
CA GLU A 58 8.24 -13.51 10.92
C GLU A 58 7.76 -12.47 9.90
N ALA A 59 6.50 -12.58 9.48
CA ALA A 59 5.94 -11.65 8.53
C ALA A 59 5.85 -10.24 9.11
N THR A 60 5.45 -10.13 10.37
CA THR A 60 5.40 -8.84 11.07
C THR A 60 6.80 -8.24 11.16
N ALA A 61 7.80 -9.02 11.51
CA ALA A 61 9.19 -8.56 11.59
C ALA A 61 9.69 -8.11 10.22
N TRP A 62 9.36 -8.85 9.18
CA TRP A 62 9.74 -8.51 7.81
C TRP A 62 9.15 -7.15 7.41
N LEU A 63 7.85 -6.94 7.71
CA LEU A 63 7.20 -5.68 7.40
C LEU A 63 7.82 -4.51 8.16
N ARG A 64 8.15 -4.72 9.44
CA ARG A 64 8.76 -3.67 10.24
C ARG A 64 10.15 -3.29 9.73
N LYS A 65 10.87 -4.25 9.18
CA LYS A 65 12.17 -3.99 8.59
C LYS A 65 12.04 -3.20 7.28
N GLU A 66 11.06 -3.56 6.45
CA GLU A 66 10.81 -2.87 5.19
C GLU A 66 10.18 -1.50 5.38
N LEU A 67 9.46 -1.30 6.48
CA LEU A 67 8.67 -0.10 6.74
C LEU A 67 9.06 0.54 8.07
N PRO A 68 10.25 1.14 8.14
CA PRO A 68 10.56 1.95 9.31
C PRO A 68 9.57 3.11 9.42
N ARG A 69 9.39 3.63 10.61
CA ARG A 69 8.42 4.70 10.85
C ARG A 69 8.67 5.86 9.88
N ARG A 70 7.60 6.39 9.31
CA ARG A 70 7.57 7.49 8.34
C ARG A 70 8.08 7.10 6.95
N ARG A 71 8.27 5.81 6.71
CA ARG A 71 8.57 5.36 5.36
C ARG A 71 7.43 5.76 4.44
N ARG A 72 7.74 6.42 3.34
CA ARG A 72 6.73 6.84 2.38
C ARG A 72 6.37 5.68 1.47
N VAL A 73 5.07 5.54 1.24
CA VAL A 73 4.54 4.45 0.43
C VAL A 73 3.47 4.99 -0.51
N ASN A 74 3.28 4.30 -1.61
CA ASN A 74 2.16 4.52 -2.50
C ASN A 74 1.08 3.49 -2.18
N LEU A 75 -0.15 3.96 -2.07
CA LEU A 75 -1.30 3.11 -1.82
C LEU A 75 -2.11 2.99 -3.10
N ARG A 76 -2.41 1.77 -3.49
CA ARG A 76 -3.35 1.50 -4.58
C ARG A 76 -4.56 0.79 -3.99
N PRO A 77 -5.63 1.51 -3.68
CA PRO A 77 -6.81 0.90 -3.07
C PRO A 77 -7.45 -0.11 -4.00
N VAL A 78 -7.86 -1.24 -3.43
CA VAL A 78 -8.59 -2.28 -4.16
C VAL A 78 -9.97 -2.52 -3.57
N GLY A 79 -10.26 -1.95 -2.42
CA GLY A 79 -11.55 -2.09 -1.76
C GLY A 79 -11.51 -1.62 -0.33
N SER A 80 -12.62 -1.78 0.36
CA SER A 80 -12.68 -1.51 1.78
C SER A 80 -13.59 -2.55 2.44
N SER A 81 -13.31 -2.86 3.69
CA SER A 81 -14.07 -3.82 4.46
C SER A 81 -13.96 -3.45 5.92
N GLU A 82 -15.11 -3.37 6.59
CA GLU A 82 -15.20 -3.11 8.02
C GLU A 82 -14.41 -1.88 8.48
N GLY A 83 -14.47 -0.82 7.67
CA GLY A 83 -13.78 0.42 8.01
C GLY A 83 -12.29 0.43 7.71
N GLN A 84 -11.76 -0.65 7.16
CA GLN A 84 -10.36 -0.75 6.77
C GLN A 84 -10.21 -0.62 5.27
N LEU A 85 -9.19 0.11 4.84
CA LEU A 85 -8.86 0.21 3.43
C LEU A 85 -8.03 -1.01 3.05
N MET A 86 -8.43 -1.70 2.00
CA MET A 86 -7.63 -2.77 1.41
C MET A 86 -6.85 -2.19 0.24
N ALA A 87 -5.54 -2.33 0.27
CA ALA A 87 -4.70 -1.70 -0.75
C ALA A 87 -3.43 -2.50 -1.00
N ARG A 88 -2.90 -2.32 -2.20
CA ARG A 88 -1.53 -2.72 -2.48
C ARG A 88 -0.64 -1.56 -2.05
N VAL A 89 0.37 -1.87 -1.26
CA VAL A 89 1.24 -0.88 -0.64
C VAL A 89 2.64 -1.08 -1.22
N THR A 90 3.15 -0.04 -1.88
CA THR A 90 4.48 -0.09 -2.48
C THR A 90 5.36 0.99 -1.87
N PRO A 91 6.44 0.63 -1.19
CA PRO A 91 7.38 1.64 -0.71
C PRO A 91 7.93 2.44 -1.88
N ILE A 92 8.05 3.75 -1.72
CA ILE A 92 8.55 4.60 -2.80
C ILE A 92 9.98 4.19 -3.13
N GLY A 93 10.21 3.92 -4.41
CA GLY A 93 11.50 3.43 -4.89
C GLY A 93 11.61 1.91 -5.00
N ALA A 94 10.66 1.17 -4.47
CA ALA A 94 10.66 -0.29 -4.57
C ALA A 94 10.00 -0.75 -5.86
N GLU A 95 10.47 -1.89 -6.37
CA GLU A 95 9.93 -2.44 -7.61
C GLU A 95 8.66 -3.25 -7.43
N ARG A 96 8.43 -3.78 -6.24
CA ARG A 96 7.26 -4.60 -5.96
C ARG A 96 6.56 -4.14 -4.71
N ASP A 97 5.25 -4.41 -4.66
CA ASP A 97 4.45 -4.09 -3.49
C ASP A 97 4.75 -5.09 -2.36
N LEU A 98 4.31 -4.73 -1.15
CA LEU A 98 4.59 -5.52 0.04
C LEU A 98 3.93 -6.90 0.00
N SER A 99 2.73 -7.00 -0.56
CA SER A 99 2.06 -8.30 -0.69
C SER A 99 2.90 -9.26 -1.52
N SER A 100 3.39 -8.81 -2.66
CA SER A 100 4.26 -9.60 -3.52
C SER A 100 5.57 -9.95 -2.82
N GLY A 101 6.12 -9.01 -2.06
CA GLY A 101 7.35 -9.24 -1.30
C GLY A 101 7.19 -10.31 -0.23
N LEU A 102 6.09 -10.28 0.52
CA LEU A 102 5.80 -11.29 1.53
C LEU A 102 5.64 -12.68 0.90
N ILE A 103 4.94 -12.75 -0.23
CA ILE A 103 4.74 -14.01 -0.94
C ILE A 103 6.07 -14.54 -1.45
N ALA A 104 6.90 -13.68 -2.04
CA ALA A 104 8.20 -14.06 -2.55
C ALA A 104 9.14 -14.53 -1.42
N ALA A 105 8.99 -13.98 -0.22
CA ALA A 105 9.77 -14.38 0.94
C ALA A 105 9.26 -15.67 1.59
N GLY A 106 8.15 -16.23 1.10
CA GLY A 106 7.56 -17.43 1.67
C GLY A 106 6.80 -17.21 2.95
N LEU A 107 6.47 -15.95 3.28
CA LEU A 107 5.80 -15.61 4.52
C LEU A 107 4.29 -15.46 4.37
N ALA A 108 3.79 -15.42 3.16
CA ALA A 108 2.37 -15.25 2.88
C ALA A 108 1.97 -16.02 1.63
N ALA A 109 0.67 -16.26 1.51
CA ALA A 109 0.09 -16.85 0.32
C ALA A 109 -0.79 -15.82 -0.38
N ASN A 110 -0.93 -15.95 -1.70
CA ASN A 110 -1.81 -15.11 -2.49
C ASN A 110 -3.26 -15.52 -2.26
N SER A 111 -4.05 -14.66 -1.65
CA SER A 111 -5.45 -14.95 -1.35
C SER A 111 -6.42 -14.54 -2.46
N CYS A 112 -5.92 -13.88 -3.51
CA CYS A 112 -6.75 -13.43 -4.64
C CYS A 112 -6.69 -14.38 -5.83
N GLY A 113 -5.99 -15.48 -5.73
CA GLY A 113 -5.82 -16.40 -6.84
C GLY A 113 -4.81 -15.94 -7.86
N VAL A 114 -4.98 -16.38 -9.11
CA VAL A 114 -3.99 -16.20 -10.17
C VAL A 114 -3.71 -14.75 -10.49
N ASP A 115 -4.73 -13.90 -10.37
CA ASP A 115 -4.65 -12.50 -10.75
C ASP A 115 -4.33 -11.58 -9.58
N GLY A 116 -4.01 -12.17 -8.45
CA GLY A 116 -3.80 -11.49 -7.18
C GLY A 116 -2.84 -10.34 -7.14
#